data_28fe1e4e04cceec27a464de428d7a4ff
#
_entry.id   28fe1e4e04cceec27a464de428d7a4ff
#
_cell.length_a   1.000
_cell.length_b   1.000
_cell.length_c   1.000
_cell.angle_alpha   90.00
_cell.angle_beta   90.00
_cell.angle_gamma   90.00
#
_symmetry.space_group_name_H-M   'P 1'
#
loop_
_entity.id
_entity.type
_entity.pdbx_description
1 polymer ?
#
loop_
_entity_poly.entity_id
_entity_poly.type
_entity_poly.pdbx_seq_one_letter_code
_entity_poly.pdbx_strand_id
1 'polypeptide(L)'
;MTIHEAQTKVDQWIKQFGVRYFGELTNLALLMEETGELARIMARNYGEQSLKPGGDDKNMADEMADILFVLICLANQTGIDLEKAFEGNLLKKTSRDNRRHLENPKLGGEKRGRDKGRLPLTT
;
A
#
# COMPACT_ATOMS: atom_id res chain seq x y z
N MET A 1 -3.09 7.87 13.59
CA MET A 1 -1.84 8.39 12.98
C MET A 1 -2.16 8.91 11.59
N THR A 2 -1.75 10.14 11.26
CA THR A 2 -1.86 10.68 9.91
C THR A 2 -0.69 10.18 9.05
N ILE A 3 -0.80 10.35 7.73
CA ILE A 3 0.32 10.02 6.83
C ILE A 3 1.54 10.88 7.16
N HIS A 4 1.33 12.15 7.46
CA HIS A 4 2.41 13.05 7.86
C HIS A 4 3.10 12.57 9.15
N GLU A 5 2.33 12.18 10.14
CA GLU A 5 2.87 11.60 11.37
C GLU A 5 3.64 10.31 11.11
N ALA A 6 3.15 9.46 10.20
CA ALA A 6 3.84 8.24 9.82
C ALA A 6 5.19 8.55 9.17
N GLN A 7 5.25 9.55 8.28
CA GLN A 7 6.53 9.98 7.68
C GLN A 7 7.51 10.46 8.75
N THR A 8 7.05 11.24 9.71
CA THR A 8 7.88 11.72 10.82
C THR A 8 8.39 10.57 11.68
N LYS A 9 7.53 9.63 12.02
CA LYS A 9 7.90 8.47 12.85
C LYS A 9 8.91 7.57 12.14
N VAL A 10 8.75 7.35 10.85
CA VAL A 10 9.71 6.55 10.06
C VAL A 10 11.07 7.24 10.02
N ASP A 11 11.09 8.56 9.80
CA ASP A 11 12.34 9.32 9.78
C ASP A 11 13.08 9.23 11.12
N GLN A 12 12.36 9.37 12.22
CA GLN A 12 12.93 9.22 13.56
C GLN A 12 13.47 7.80 13.78
N TRP A 13 12.72 6.80 13.36
CA TRP A 13 13.13 5.39 13.49
C TRP A 13 14.41 5.10 12.70
N ILE A 14 14.48 5.58 11.46
CA ILE A 14 15.68 5.41 10.63
C ILE A 14 16.90 6.05 11.29
N LYS A 15 16.76 7.27 11.80
CA LYS A 15 17.87 7.97 12.46
C LYS A 15 18.29 7.31 13.75
N GLN A 16 17.36 6.73 14.49
CA GLN A 16 17.65 6.12 15.78
C GLN A 16 18.20 4.69 15.63
N PHE A 17 17.63 3.88 14.77
CA PHE A 17 17.93 2.45 14.66
C PHE A 17 18.58 2.06 13.34
N GLY A 18 18.26 2.73 12.25
CA GLY A 18 18.72 2.38 10.92
C GLY A 18 20.01 3.08 10.50
N VAL A 19 20.47 4.03 11.29
CA VAL A 19 21.64 4.90 11.03
C VAL A 19 21.35 5.91 9.92
N ARG A 20 20.97 5.47 8.73
CA ARG A 20 20.61 6.32 7.59
C ARG A 20 19.69 5.57 6.64
N TYR A 21 19.08 6.29 5.71
CA TYR A 21 18.35 5.65 4.61
C TYR A 21 19.30 4.92 3.68
N PHE A 22 18.86 3.82 3.12
CA PHE A 22 19.51 3.26 1.93
C PHE A 22 19.36 4.25 0.77
N GLY A 23 20.19 4.13 -0.25
CA GLY A 23 20.03 4.95 -1.46
C GLY A 23 18.68 4.71 -2.13
N GLU A 24 18.22 5.68 -2.92
CA GLU A 24 16.90 5.67 -3.52
C GLU A 24 16.66 4.44 -4.41
N LEU A 25 17.68 4.05 -5.20
CA LEU A 25 17.56 2.86 -6.05
C LEU A 25 17.49 1.57 -5.24
N THR A 26 18.19 1.49 -4.12
CA THR A 26 18.10 0.34 -3.21
C THR A 26 16.70 0.27 -2.59
N ASN A 27 16.16 1.39 -2.14
CA ASN A 27 14.81 1.42 -1.59
C ASN A 27 13.76 1.11 -2.65
N LEU A 28 13.97 1.52 -3.91
CA LEU A 28 13.08 1.11 -5.00
C LEU A 28 13.11 -0.41 -5.20
N ALA A 29 14.30 -1.02 -5.16
CA ALA A 29 14.43 -2.48 -5.26
C ALA A 29 13.71 -3.18 -4.09
N LEU A 30 13.83 -2.66 -2.87
CA LEU A 30 13.12 -3.19 -1.70
C LEU A 30 11.61 -3.06 -1.86
N LEU A 31 11.13 -1.95 -2.41
CA LEU A 31 9.70 -1.77 -2.69
C LEU A 31 9.18 -2.86 -3.65
N MET A 32 9.94 -3.16 -4.70
CA MET A 32 9.60 -4.22 -5.64
C MET A 32 9.63 -5.59 -4.98
N GLU A 33 10.60 -5.84 -4.11
CA GLU A 33 10.73 -7.07 -3.34
C GLU A 33 9.52 -7.29 -2.43
N GLU A 34 9.15 -6.29 -1.64
CA GLU A 34 7.99 -6.36 -0.74
C GLU A 34 6.68 -6.51 -1.50
N THR A 35 6.57 -5.86 -2.67
CA THR A 35 5.42 -6.03 -3.55
C THR A 35 5.33 -7.46 -4.06
N GLY A 36 6.45 -8.06 -4.41
CA GLY A 36 6.53 -9.47 -4.80
C GLY A 36 6.13 -10.42 -3.68
N GLU A 37 6.53 -10.13 -2.44
CA GLU A 37 6.12 -10.93 -1.27
C GLU A 37 4.62 -10.87 -1.05
N LEU A 38 4.01 -9.69 -1.18
CA LEU A 38 2.56 -9.54 -1.11
C LEU A 38 1.88 -10.34 -2.22
N ALA A 39 2.39 -10.23 -3.45
CA ALA A 39 1.85 -10.96 -4.60
C ALA A 39 1.88 -12.47 -4.38
N ARG A 40 2.97 -12.97 -3.80
CA ARG A 40 3.12 -14.39 -3.46
C ARG A 40 2.06 -14.87 -2.47
N ILE A 41 1.85 -14.12 -1.40
CA ILE A 41 0.85 -14.45 -0.39
C ILE A 41 -0.56 -14.42 -0.98
N MET A 42 -0.87 -13.39 -1.76
CA MET A 42 -2.17 -13.26 -2.39
C MET A 42 -2.46 -14.38 -3.40
N ALA A 43 -1.45 -14.77 -4.18
CA ALA A 43 -1.58 -15.87 -5.13
C ALA A 43 -1.90 -17.19 -4.44
N ARG A 44 -1.36 -17.40 -3.24
CA ARG A 44 -1.60 -18.62 -2.45
C ARG A 44 -2.93 -18.58 -1.69
N ASN A 45 -3.32 -17.41 -1.20
CA ASN A 45 -4.56 -17.28 -0.44
C ASN A 45 -5.80 -17.23 -1.34
N TYR A 46 -5.68 -16.64 -2.52
CA TYR A 46 -6.81 -16.35 -3.41
C TYR A 46 -6.68 -16.95 -4.80
N GLY A 47 -5.48 -17.40 -5.16
CA GLY A 47 -5.21 -18.03 -6.45
C GLY A 47 -5.19 -19.55 -6.37
N GLU A 48 -4.61 -20.17 -7.39
CA GLU A 48 -4.54 -21.62 -7.54
C GLU A 48 -3.31 -22.25 -6.89
N GLN A 49 -2.35 -21.44 -6.46
CA GLN A 49 -1.15 -21.94 -5.80
C GLN A 49 -1.40 -22.20 -4.33
N SER A 50 -0.84 -23.31 -3.84
CA SER A 50 -0.93 -23.68 -2.43
C SER A 50 0.20 -23.08 -1.62
N LEU A 51 -0.07 -22.85 -0.33
CA LEU A 51 0.97 -22.50 0.63
C LEU A 51 1.94 -23.68 0.78
N LYS A 52 3.22 -23.38 0.95
CA LYS A 52 4.23 -24.41 1.22
C LYS A 52 3.98 -25.06 2.58
N PRO A 53 4.29 -26.36 2.73
CA PRO A 53 4.27 -26.99 4.06
C PRO A 53 5.15 -26.23 5.04
N GLY A 54 4.59 -25.89 6.21
CA GLY A 54 5.28 -25.07 7.21
C GLY A 54 4.88 -23.61 7.18
N GLY A 55 4.14 -23.17 6.15
CA GLY A 55 3.55 -21.83 6.04
C GLY A 55 4.55 -20.70 5.85
N ASP A 56 4.04 -19.55 5.43
CA ASP A 56 4.73 -18.28 5.54
C ASP A 56 4.24 -17.63 6.83
N ASP A 57 5.15 -17.29 7.73
CA ASP A 57 4.84 -16.58 8.98
C ASP A 57 4.35 -15.15 8.72
N LYS A 58 4.56 -14.64 7.50
CA LYS A 58 4.14 -13.31 7.10
C LYS A 58 2.70 -13.31 6.61
N ASN A 59 1.92 -12.37 7.08
CA ASN A 59 0.55 -12.17 6.64
C ASN A 59 0.46 -10.97 5.69
N MET A 60 -0.68 -10.84 5.03
CA MET A 60 -0.91 -9.75 4.08
C MET A 60 -0.78 -8.39 4.72
N ALA A 61 -1.24 -8.23 5.96
CA ALA A 61 -1.17 -6.95 6.66
C ALA A 61 0.28 -6.51 6.89
N ASP A 62 1.15 -7.43 7.30
CA ASP A 62 2.55 -7.13 7.49
C ASP A 62 3.23 -6.75 6.17
N GLU A 63 2.94 -7.47 5.10
CA GLU A 63 3.51 -7.15 3.78
C GLU A 63 3.03 -5.79 3.26
N MET A 64 1.76 -5.46 3.46
CA MET A 64 1.25 -4.13 3.12
C MET A 64 1.92 -3.04 3.95
N ALA A 65 2.16 -3.30 5.24
CA ALA A 65 2.88 -2.39 6.12
C ALA A 65 4.33 -2.20 5.67
N ASP A 66 5.01 -3.27 5.25
CA ASP A 66 6.37 -3.20 4.74
C ASP A 66 6.45 -2.36 3.46
N ILE A 67 5.49 -2.53 2.56
CA ILE A 67 5.39 -1.71 1.34
C ILE A 67 5.22 -0.24 1.70
N LEU A 68 4.31 0.06 2.61
CA LEU A 68 4.07 1.42 3.07
C LEU A 68 5.33 2.02 3.71
N PHE A 69 6.03 1.25 4.53
CA PHE A 69 7.27 1.68 5.17
C PHE A 69 8.32 2.10 4.13
N VAL A 70 8.56 1.26 3.13
CA VAL A 70 9.56 1.56 2.09
C VAL A 70 9.13 2.76 1.24
N LEU A 71 7.85 2.84 0.91
CA LEU A 71 7.31 3.98 0.17
C LEU A 71 7.49 5.29 0.95
N ILE A 72 7.27 5.26 2.26
CA ILE A 72 7.50 6.40 3.14
C ILE A 72 8.99 6.78 3.16
N CYS A 73 9.89 5.80 3.22
CA CYS A 73 11.32 6.06 3.13
C CYS A 73 11.67 6.81 1.84
N LEU A 74 11.14 6.38 0.70
CA LEU A 74 11.36 7.05 -0.58
C LEU A 74 10.81 8.47 -0.58
N ALA A 75 9.63 8.68 -0.02
CA ALA A 75 9.04 10.02 0.09
C ALA A 75 9.91 10.94 0.96
N ASN A 76 10.35 10.44 2.12
CA ASN A 76 11.19 11.21 3.02
C ASN A 76 12.53 11.61 2.37
N GLN A 77 13.16 10.66 1.65
CA GLN A 77 14.44 10.90 0.98
C GLN A 77 14.33 11.94 -0.14
N THR A 78 13.19 12.00 -0.81
CA THR A 78 12.98 12.86 -1.96
C THR A 78 12.23 14.15 -1.62
N GLY A 79 11.94 14.37 -0.34
CA GLY A 79 11.27 15.59 0.12
C GLY A 79 9.79 15.67 -0.27
N ILE A 80 9.14 14.53 -0.47
CA ILE A 80 7.72 14.48 -0.85
C ILE A 80 6.86 14.35 0.40
N ASP A 81 5.88 15.26 0.54
CA ASP A 81 4.81 15.17 1.51
C ASP A 81 3.71 14.26 0.95
N LEU A 82 3.67 13.02 1.42
CA LEU A 82 2.72 12.02 0.92
C LEU A 82 1.27 12.36 1.25
N GLU A 83 1.01 13.03 2.37
CA GLU A 83 -0.34 13.43 2.73
C GLU A 83 -0.91 14.40 1.71
N LYS A 84 -0.15 15.44 1.38
CA LYS A 84 -0.54 16.40 0.35
C LYS A 84 -0.61 15.76 -1.04
N ALA A 85 0.35 14.91 -1.37
CA ALA A 85 0.36 14.21 -2.65
C ALA A 85 -0.88 13.32 -2.79
N PHE A 86 -1.26 12.62 -1.73
CA PHE A 86 -2.42 11.73 -1.74
C PHE A 86 -3.73 12.52 -1.80
N GLU A 87 -3.84 13.60 -1.03
CA GLU A 87 -5.00 14.49 -1.10
C GLU A 87 -5.21 15.04 -2.52
N GLY A 88 -4.13 15.53 -3.14
CA GLY A 88 -4.17 16.02 -4.52
C GLY A 88 -4.53 14.92 -5.52
N ASN A 89 -4.03 13.72 -5.30
CA ASN A 89 -4.33 12.57 -6.14
C ASN A 89 -5.81 12.18 -6.07
N LEU A 90 -6.40 12.20 -4.87
CA LEU A 90 -7.83 11.94 -4.68
C LEU A 90 -8.69 12.98 -5.36
N LEU A 91 -8.30 14.26 -5.27
CA LEU A 91 -9.02 15.34 -5.96
C LEU A 91 -9.00 15.16 -7.48
N LYS A 92 -7.84 14.80 -8.04
CA LYS A 92 -7.73 14.50 -9.48
C LYS A 92 -8.61 13.34 -9.89
N LYS A 93 -8.63 12.28 -9.12
CA LYS A 93 -9.47 11.10 -9.38
C LYS A 93 -10.95 11.45 -9.30
N THR A 94 -11.34 12.20 -8.30
CA THR A 94 -12.73 12.64 -8.15
C THR A 94 -13.17 13.51 -9.32
N SER A 95 -12.37 14.50 -9.71
CA SER A 95 -12.66 15.39 -10.81
C SER A 95 -12.73 14.66 -12.15
N ARG A 96 -11.81 13.72 -12.40
CA ARG A 96 -11.76 12.97 -13.66
C ARG A 96 -12.82 11.88 -13.76
N ASP A 97 -13.03 11.14 -12.66
CA ASP A 97 -13.76 9.88 -12.69
C ASP A 97 -15.11 9.93 -11.97
N ASN A 98 -15.55 11.09 -11.46
CA ASN A 98 -16.75 11.19 -10.61
C ASN A 98 -18.02 10.60 -11.24
N ARG A 99 -18.14 10.60 -12.58
CA ARG A 99 -19.26 10.01 -13.31
C ARG A 99 -18.88 8.77 -14.10
N ARG A 100 -17.62 8.63 -14.45
CA ARG A 100 -17.14 7.57 -15.34
C ARG A 100 -17.51 6.18 -14.83
N HIS A 101 -17.31 5.91 -13.56
CA HIS A 101 -17.59 4.60 -12.96
C HIS A 101 -19.08 4.42 -12.66
N LEU A 102 -19.77 5.50 -12.26
CA LEU A 102 -21.21 5.47 -12.03
C LEU A 102 -21.98 5.14 -13.29
N GLU A 103 -21.54 5.66 -14.44
CA GLU A 103 -22.16 5.44 -15.74
C GLU A 103 -21.70 4.17 -16.45
N ASN A 104 -20.73 3.46 -15.88
CA ASN A 104 -20.19 2.23 -16.46
C ASN A 104 -21.10 1.04 -16.14
N PRO A 105 -21.79 0.44 -17.12
CA PRO A 105 -22.69 -0.68 -16.87
C PRO A 105 -21.98 -1.93 -16.34
N LYS A 106 -20.67 -2.06 -16.59
CA LYS A 106 -19.88 -3.19 -16.10
C LYS A 106 -19.72 -3.16 -14.57
N LEU A 107 -19.76 -1.99 -13.95
CA LEU A 107 -19.62 -1.81 -12.51
C LEU A 107 -20.95 -1.79 -11.77
N GLY A 108 -22.03 -1.41 -12.45
CA GLY A 108 -23.37 -1.28 -11.85
C GLY A 108 -23.95 -2.58 -11.32
N GLY A 109 -23.74 -3.69 -12.00
CA GLY A 109 -24.25 -5.01 -11.62
C GLY A 109 -23.44 -5.75 -10.58
N GLU A 110 -22.21 -5.35 -10.33
CA GLU A 110 -21.27 -6.04 -9.46
C GLU A 110 -21.20 -5.52 -8.03
N LYS A 111 -21.88 -4.41 -7.74
CA LYS A 111 -21.86 -3.81 -6.40
C LYS A 111 -22.25 -4.77 -5.29
N ARG A 112 -23.19 -5.66 -5.54
CA ARG A 112 -23.67 -6.65 -4.56
C ARG A 112 -22.66 -7.75 -4.27
N GLY A 113 -21.82 -8.10 -5.22
CA GLY A 113 -20.81 -9.15 -5.04
C GLY A 113 -19.54 -8.66 -4.34
N ARG A 114 -19.20 -7.41 -4.50
CA ARG A 114 -17.96 -6.83 -3.95
C ARG A 114 -18.03 -6.47 -2.48
N ASP A 115 -19.23 -6.29 -1.96
CA ASP A 115 -19.42 -5.95 -0.55
C ASP A 115 -19.30 -7.18 0.37
N LYS A 116 -19.26 -8.38 -0.22
CA LYS A 116 -19.05 -9.60 0.55
C LYS A 116 -17.57 -9.70 0.95
N GLY A 117 -17.31 -9.62 2.24
CA GLY A 117 -15.98 -9.79 2.80
C GLY A 117 -15.15 -8.50 2.95
N ARG A 118 -15.71 -7.36 2.63
CA ARG A 118 -15.04 -6.08 2.92
C ARG A 118 -15.14 -5.76 4.40
N LEU A 119 -13.99 -5.43 4.98
CA LEU A 119 -13.98 -4.83 6.31
C LEU A 119 -14.66 -3.47 6.25
N PRO A 120 -15.60 -3.17 7.18
CA PRO A 120 -16.15 -1.84 7.25
C PRO A 120 -15.03 -0.84 7.54
N LEU A 121 -14.92 0.18 6.69
CA LEU A 121 -14.03 1.30 6.97
C LEU A 121 -14.66 2.12 8.08
N THR A 122 -14.17 1.94 9.28
CA THR A 122 -14.51 2.81 10.39
C THR A 122 -13.70 4.09 10.25
N THR A 123 -14.40 5.17 10.02
CA THR A 123 -13.79 6.50 10.10
C THR A 123 -13.46 6.83 11.55
#